data_5764c819525880d2a5e846c31fe8a479
#
_entry.id   5764c819525880d2a5e846c31fe8a479
#
_cell.length_a   1.000
_cell.length_b   1.000
_cell.length_c   1.000
_cell.angle_alpha   90.00
_cell.angle_beta   90.00
_cell.angle_gamma   90.00
#
_symmetry.space_group_name_H-M   'P 1'
#
loop_
_entity.id
_entity.type
_entity.pdbx_description
1 polymer ?
#
loop_
_entity_poly.entity_id
_entity_poly.type
_entity_poly.pdbx_seq_one_letter_code
_entity_poly.pdbx_strand_id
1 'polypeptide(L)'
;MKEVTIIGVDLAKNVFQLHGAAADGSVVFRKKLTRVQFHKFMSGHPACIVAMEACGSAHYWAREVAQMGHDSRLIAPRYVKPFVKRHKNDTADAEAIVEATLRPTMRFVDPKTPEQQGGAVLFRTRAQFIRQRTEAINALRAHLYEFGYIAPTGVQYVKQLALIVEDDSSDLPSLVRFACREVIDQITRLTERLAVLDKEISRLSGQGETARRLRTMPGVGPITALAIETFAPVMENFRCGRDFAAWLGLVPLQRSTGGKQILGKTSKMGQRDIRRLLIVGAMAVVGWAGRRGAAEGTWLAKMLARKPRMLVAIALANKMARGLWAMLTKNEEYRGPVMVG
;
A
#
# COMPACT_ATOMS: atom_id res chain seq x y z
N MET A 1 44.82 -3.93 0.35
CA MET A 1 43.63 -3.17 0.77
C MET A 1 42.47 -4.15 0.83
N LYS A 2 41.60 -4.09 1.87
CA LYS A 2 40.39 -4.94 1.88
C LYS A 2 39.48 -4.52 0.74
N GLU A 3 38.91 -5.49 0.01
CA GLU A 3 38.00 -5.27 -1.08
C GLU A 3 36.61 -4.87 -0.54
N VAL A 4 35.93 -3.90 -1.19
CA VAL A 4 34.60 -3.49 -0.83
C VAL A 4 33.58 -4.44 -1.49
N THR A 5 32.88 -5.17 -0.67
CA THR A 5 31.83 -6.10 -1.13
C THR A 5 30.41 -5.56 -0.97
N ILE A 6 30.25 -4.57 -0.07
CA ILE A 6 28.95 -3.98 0.23
C ILE A 6 29.09 -2.47 0.49
N ILE A 7 28.15 -1.70 -0.05
CA ILE A 7 28.00 -0.26 0.20
C ILE A 7 26.59 0.00 0.72
N GLY A 8 26.47 0.46 1.97
CA GLY A 8 25.22 0.99 2.51
C GLY A 8 25.10 2.46 2.12
N VAL A 9 23.94 2.85 1.61
CA VAL A 9 23.68 4.23 1.15
C VAL A 9 22.45 4.76 1.87
N ASP A 10 22.64 5.79 2.68
CA ASP A 10 21.54 6.59 3.19
C ASP A 10 21.21 7.69 2.18
N LEU A 11 19.97 7.65 1.68
CA LEU A 11 19.48 8.51 0.62
C LEU A 11 18.81 9.75 1.20
N ALA A 12 19.46 10.90 1.08
CA ALA A 12 18.84 12.18 1.35
C ALA A 12 18.41 12.88 0.05
N LYS A 13 17.87 14.09 0.16
CA LYS A 13 17.37 14.83 -1.00
C LYS A 13 18.48 15.23 -1.99
N ASN A 14 19.60 15.71 -1.50
CA ASN A 14 20.70 16.27 -2.33
C ASN A 14 22.02 15.54 -2.14
N VAL A 15 22.27 14.97 -0.99
CA VAL A 15 23.55 14.38 -0.60
C VAL A 15 23.31 13.01 0.00
N PHE A 16 24.10 12.03 -0.40
CA PHE A 16 24.05 10.65 0.10
C PHE A 16 25.22 10.36 1.00
N GLN A 17 24.96 9.61 2.06
CA GLN A 17 25.99 9.11 2.95
C GLN A 17 26.27 7.65 2.59
N LEU A 18 27.53 7.33 2.34
CA LEU A 18 27.99 6.01 1.96
C LEU A 18 28.84 5.39 3.06
N HIS A 19 28.62 4.11 3.30
CA HIS A 19 29.43 3.27 4.16
C HIS A 19 29.86 2.02 3.38
N GLY A 20 31.12 1.99 2.95
CA GLY A 20 31.70 0.85 2.25
C GLY A 20 32.34 -0.10 3.23
N ALA A 21 31.99 -1.40 3.14
CA ALA A 21 32.48 -2.44 4.01
C ALA A 21 32.97 -3.66 3.21
N ALA A 22 33.92 -4.42 3.81
CA ALA A 22 34.33 -5.72 3.32
C ALA A 22 33.30 -6.81 3.72
N ALA A 23 33.49 -8.04 3.25
CA ALA A 23 32.61 -9.17 3.50
C ALA A 23 32.44 -9.51 5.00
N ASP A 24 33.46 -9.21 5.82
CA ASP A 24 33.41 -9.37 7.25
C ASP A 24 32.71 -8.23 8.01
N GLY A 25 32.20 -7.23 7.29
CA GLY A 25 31.57 -6.04 7.85
C GLY A 25 32.54 -4.94 8.28
N SER A 26 33.86 -5.15 8.15
CA SER A 26 34.88 -4.14 8.49
C SER A 26 34.80 -2.95 7.54
N VAL A 27 34.88 -1.74 8.10
CA VAL A 27 34.76 -0.48 7.34
C VAL A 27 35.99 -0.30 6.44
N VAL A 28 35.74 -0.03 5.16
CA VAL A 28 36.77 0.32 4.18
C VAL A 28 36.77 1.82 3.91
N PHE A 29 35.60 2.44 3.76
CA PHE A 29 35.49 3.88 3.62
C PHE A 29 34.14 4.40 4.13
N ARG A 30 34.12 5.70 4.40
CA ARG A 30 32.90 6.51 4.59
C ARG A 30 32.99 7.72 3.69
N LYS A 31 31.94 8.00 2.92
CA LYS A 31 31.92 9.14 1.98
C LYS A 31 30.58 9.86 2.03
N LYS A 32 30.64 11.16 1.79
CA LYS A 32 29.50 12.03 1.60
C LYS A 32 29.53 12.55 0.17
N LEU A 33 28.55 12.20 -0.66
CA LEU A 33 28.54 12.49 -2.08
C LEU A 33 27.24 13.18 -2.49
N THR A 34 27.33 14.15 -3.39
CA THR A 34 26.15 14.67 -4.09
C THR A 34 25.60 13.61 -5.05
N ARG A 35 24.38 13.80 -5.54
CA ARG A 35 23.74 12.87 -6.52
C ARG A 35 24.61 12.61 -7.74
N VAL A 36 25.22 13.66 -8.30
CA VAL A 36 26.12 13.57 -9.48
C VAL A 36 27.40 12.81 -9.13
N GLN A 37 28.00 13.14 -7.99
CA GLN A 37 29.21 12.46 -7.51
C GLN A 37 28.94 10.99 -7.21
N PHE A 38 27.78 10.65 -6.63
CA PHE A 38 27.37 9.28 -6.37
C PHE A 38 27.25 8.48 -7.66
N HIS A 39 26.57 9.02 -8.69
CA HIS A 39 26.45 8.36 -9.98
C HIS A 39 27.84 8.09 -10.59
N LYS A 40 28.70 9.12 -10.64
CA LYS A 40 30.08 8.97 -11.16
C LYS A 40 30.91 7.96 -10.35
N PHE A 41 30.79 7.96 -9.03
CA PHE A 41 31.50 7.04 -8.14
C PHE A 41 31.06 5.60 -8.37
N MET A 42 29.75 5.34 -8.44
CA MET A 42 29.22 4.00 -8.67
C MET A 42 29.53 3.47 -10.06
N SER A 43 29.46 4.30 -11.11
CA SER A 43 29.81 3.90 -12.47
C SER A 43 31.28 3.46 -12.64
N GLY A 44 32.17 3.94 -11.79
CA GLY A 44 33.60 3.55 -11.80
C GLY A 44 33.99 2.54 -10.72
N HIS A 45 33.05 2.11 -9.87
CA HIS A 45 33.31 1.19 -8.76
C HIS A 45 33.13 -0.26 -9.21
N PRO A 46 33.97 -1.22 -8.81
CA PRO A 46 33.76 -2.64 -9.07
C PRO A 46 32.38 -3.12 -8.60
N ALA A 47 31.80 -4.11 -9.29
CA ALA A 47 30.50 -4.66 -8.95
C ALA A 47 30.46 -5.12 -7.48
N CYS A 48 29.48 -4.64 -6.73
CA CYS A 48 29.31 -4.95 -5.31
C CYS A 48 27.82 -4.90 -4.93
N ILE A 49 27.48 -5.29 -3.71
CA ILE A 49 26.14 -5.10 -3.16
C ILE A 49 25.97 -3.62 -2.80
N VAL A 50 24.89 -3.00 -3.28
CA VAL A 50 24.49 -1.63 -2.92
C VAL A 50 23.16 -1.68 -2.19
N ALA A 51 23.20 -1.46 -0.89
CA ALA A 51 22.03 -1.53 -0.03
C ALA A 51 21.51 -0.15 0.33
N MET A 52 20.19 0.03 0.30
CA MET A 52 19.52 1.28 0.62
C MET A 52 18.26 1.04 1.44
N GLU A 53 17.91 2.00 2.30
CA GLU A 53 16.60 1.99 2.93
C GLU A 53 15.51 2.28 1.88
N ALA A 54 14.39 1.54 1.93
CA ALA A 54 13.24 1.70 1.01
C ALA A 54 12.44 2.97 1.37
N CYS A 55 13.04 4.13 1.11
CA CYS A 55 12.48 5.46 1.32
C CYS A 55 12.09 6.13 -0.01
N GLY A 56 11.86 7.46 0.02
CA GLY A 56 11.68 8.26 -1.19
C GLY A 56 12.90 8.18 -2.10
N SER A 57 12.71 8.02 -3.41
CA SER A 57 13.73 7.82 -4.46
C SER A 57 14.51 6.48 -4.44
N ALA A 58 14.39 5.64 -3.43
CA ALA A 58 15.15 4.40 -3.33
C ALA A 58 14.95 3.46 -4.54
N HIS A 59 13.73 3.32 -5.03
CA HIS A 59 13.46 2.49 -6.21
C HIS A 59 14.11 3.04 -7.49
N TYR A 60 14.20 4.36 -7.63
CA TYR A 60 14.93 4.98 -8.74
C TYR A 60 16.42 4.63 -8.65
N TRP A 61 17.03 4.88 -7.51
CA TRP A 61 18.46 4.61 -7.33
C TRP A 61 18.81 3.12 -7.39
N ALA A 62 17.91 2.26 -6.93
CA ALA A 62 18.10 0.81 -7.08
C ALA A 62 18.17 0.38 -8.56
N ARG A 63 17.35 0.96 -9.43
CA ARG A 63 17.44 0.71 -10.88
C ARG A 63 18.72 1.29 -11.49
N GLU A 64 19.08 2.53 -11.12
CA GLU A 64 20.31 3.17 -11.61
C GLU A 64 21.55 2.34 -11.28
N VAL A 65 21.71 1.94 -10.01
CA VAL A 65 22.90 1.16 -9.62
C VAL A 65 22.88 -0.27 -10.19
N ALA A 66 21.71 -0.85 -10.40
CA ALA A 66 21.59 -2.14 -11.10
C ALA A 66 22.02 -2.05 -12.57
N GLN A 67 21.68 -0.95 -13.27
CA GLN A 67 22.14 -0.69 -14.63
C GLN A 67 23.67 -0.50 -14.72
N MET A 68 24.30 -0.07 -13.64
CA MET A 68 25.78 0.04 -13.53
C MET A 68 26.46 -1.30 -13.21
N GLY A 69 25.68 -2.40 -13.05
CA GLY A 69 26.22 -3.74 -12.78
C GLY A 69 26.31 -4.12 -11.30
N HIS A 70 25.75 -3.33 -10.38
CA HIS A 70 25.72 -3.65 -8.96
C HIS A 70 24.49 -4.47 -8.55
N ASP A 71 24.62 -5.28 -7.48
CA ASP A 71 23.47 -5.96 -6.83
C ASP A 71 22.76 -4.97 -5.90
N SER A 72 21.64 -4.42 -6.37
CA SER A 72 20.87 -3.43 -5.61
C SER A 72 19.88 -4.08 -4.63
N ARG A 73 19.95 -3.71 -3.36
CA ARG A 73 19.10 -4.26 -2.29
C ARG A 73 18.38 -3.17 -1.53
N LEU A 74 17.06 -3.25 -1.46
CA LEU A 74 16.25 -2.33 -0.67
C LEU A 74 15.79 -2.99 0.62
N ILE A 75 15.89 -2.28 1.75
CA ILE A 75 15.49 -2.77 3.07
C ILE A 75 14.37 -1.89 3.61
N ALA A 76 13.30 -2.50 4.11
CA ALA A 76 12.23 -1.73 4.73
C ALA A 76 12.76 -0.99 6.00
N PRO A 77 12.40 0.30 6.22
CA PRO A 77 12.92 1.14 7.32
C PRO A 77 12.83 0.47 8.69
N ARG A 78 11.76 -0.26 8.95
CA ARG A 78 11.56 -0.98 10.21
C ARG A 78 12.61 -2.06 10.51
N TYR A 79 13.30 -2.57 9.48
CA TYR A 79 14.35 -3.56 9.64
C TYR A 79 15.75 -2.96 9.72
N VAL A 80 15.93 -1.70 9.30
CA VAL A 80 17.17 -0.93 9.47
C VAL A 80 17.22 -0.33 10.88
N LYS A 81 16.11 0.22 11.35
CA LYS A 81 16.01 0.93 12.63
C LYS A 81 16.63 0.22 13.85
N PRO A 82 16.51 -1.11 14.04
CA PRO A 82 17.14 -1.81 15.18
C PRO A 82 18.66 -1.78 15.18
N PHE A 83 19.30 -1.53 14.05
CA PHE A 83 20.76 -1.47 13.89
C PHE A 83 21.32 -0.06 14.04
N VAL A 84 20.46 0.97 14.12
CA VAL A 84 20.89 2.36 14.34
C VAL A 84 21.38 2.50 15.77
N LYS A 85 22.66 2.86 15.95
CA LYS A 85 23.28 3.15 17.25
C LYS A 85 22.71 4.42 17.87
N ARG A 86 22.92 4.61 19.17
CA ARG A 86 22.52 5.83 19.88
C ARG A 86 23.09 7.08 19.17
N HIS A 87 22.30 8.15 19.15
CA HIS A 87 22.54 9.42 18.45
C HIS A 87 22.40 9.30 16.92
N LYS A 88 21.31 9.86 16.43
CA LYS A 88 21.00 9.93 15.01
C LYS A 88 22.03 10.79 14.29
N ASN A 89 22.79 10.18 13.40
CA ASN A 89 23.58 10.89 12.41
C ASN A 89 23.60 10.06 11.11
N ASP A 90 23.67 10.74 9.98
CA ASP A 90 23.56 10.14 8.64
C ASP A 90 24.64 9.04 8.40
N THR A 91 25.81 9.15 9.05
CA THR A 91 26.87 8.14 8.97
C THR A 91 26.47 6.85 9.68
N ALA A 92 25.79 6.94 10.83
CA ALA A 92 25.28 5.80 11.57
C ALA A 92 24.12 5.12 10.85
N ASP A 93 23.30 5.89 10.10
CA ASP A 93 22.21 5.35 9.31
C ASP A 93 22.73 4.51 8.12
N ALA A 94 23.77 4.97 7.41
CA ALA A 94 24.44 4.19 6.35
C ALA A 94 25.14 2.92 6.89
N GLU A 95 25.76 2.99 8.08
CA GLU A 95 26.33 1.83 8.77
C GLU A 95 25.24 0.81 9.14
N ALA A 96 24.12 1.27 9.70
CA ALA A 96 22.98 0.41 10.06
C ALA A 96 22.38 -0.32 8.85
N ILE A 97 22.40 0.29 7.66
CA ILE A 97 21.98 -0.35 6.41
C ILE A 97 22.91 -1.52 6.08
N VAL A 98 24.23 -1.36 6.20
CA VAL A 98 25.20 -2.44 5.98
C VAL A 98 24.98 -3.57 6.98
N GLU A 99 24.90 -3.25 8.27
CA GLU A 99 24.66 -4.23 9.34
C GLU A 99 23.37 -5.02 9.11
N ALA A 100 22.30 -4.35 8.70
CA ALA A 100 21.03 -4.99 8.35
C ALA A 100 21.19 -5.93 7.15
N THR A 101 21.93 -5.51 6.12
CA THR A 101 22.11 -6.27 4.88
C THR A 101 22.90 -7.57 5.10
N LEU A 102 23.84 -7.57 6.01
CA LEU A 102 24.66 -8.74 6.35
C LEU A 102 23.89 -9.83 7.11
N ARG A 103 22.66 -9.56 7.55
CA ARG A 103 21.87 -10.58 8.29
C ARG A 103 21.33 -11.67 7.36
N PRO A 104 21.59 -12.95 7.63
CA PRO A 104 21.18 -14.06 6.75
C PRO A 104 19.69 -14.17 6.52
N THR A 105 18.89 -13.69 7.48
CA THR A 105 17.41 -13.72 7.43
C THR A 105 16.78 -12.43 6.96
N MET A 106 17.58 -11.47 6.47
CA MET A 106 17.06 -10.19 6.00
C MET A 106 16.15 -10.38 4.77
N ARG A 107 15.01 -9.69 4.79
CA ARG A 107 14.07 -9.66 3.68
C ARG A 107 14.19 -8.34 2.96
N PHE A 108 14.56 -8.41 1.70
CA PHE A 108 14.69 -7.25 0.83
C PHE A 108 13.36 -6.90 0.18
N VAL A 109 13.25 -5.65 -0.24
CA VAL A 109 12.12 -5.12 -1.00
C VAL A 109 12.54 -5.08 -2.47
N ASP A 110 11.75 -5.68 -3.35
CA ASP A 110 12.03 -5.66 -4.78
C ASP A 110 11.99 -4.22 -5.32
N PRO A 111 12.99 -3.79 -6.11
CA PRO A 111 12.93 -2.53 -6.82
C PRO A 111 11.74 -2.51 -7.80
N LYS A 112 10.90 -1.49 -7.71
CA LYS A 112 9.78 -1.33 -8.64
C LYS A 112 10.25 -0.89 -10.01
N THR A 113 9.62 -1.42 -11.06
CA THR A 113 9.80 -0.91 -12.42
C THR A 113 9.25 0.52 -12.56
N PRO A 114 9.64 1.28 -13.61
CA PRO A 114 9.05 2.58 -13.89
C PRO A 114 7.52 2.53 -14.01
N GLU A 115 6.97 1.48 -14.62
CA GLU A 115 5.53 1.26 -14.80
C GLU A 115 4.83 1.03 -13.46
N GLN A 116 5.41 0.19 -12.59
CA GLN A 116 4.91 -0.02 -11.23
C GLN A 116 4.96 1.27 -10.39
N GLN A 117 6.01 2.09 -10.57
CA GLN A 117 6.07 3.40 -9.92
C GLN A 117 5.02 4.37 -10.47
N GLY A 118 4.79 4.39 -11.78
CA GLY A 118 3.71 5.15 -12.41
C GLY A 118 2.35 4.76 -11.84
N GLY A 119 2.06 3.46 -11.77
CA GLY A 119 0.87 2.93 -11.10
C GLY A 119 0.77 3.40 -9.64
N ALA A 120 1.87 3.35 -8.88
CA ALA A 120 1.88 3.80 -7.50
C ALA A 120 1.61 5.31 -7.36
N VAL A 121 2.08 6.16 -8.28
CA VAL A 121 1.74 7.60 -8.34
C VAL A 121 0.24 7.77 -8.58
N LEU A 122 -0.33 7.05 -9.55
CA LEU A 122 -1.76 7.09 -9.86
C LEU A 122 -2.62 6.77 -8.61
N PHE A 123 -2.30 5.69 -7.89
CA PHE A 123 -2.99 5.32 -6.66
C PHE A 123 -2.81 6.34 -5.52
N ARG A 124 -1.63 6.92 -5.36
CA ARG A 124 -1.36 7.95 -4.35
C ARG A 124 -2.11 9.24 -4.63
N THR A 125 -2.14 9.68 -5.90
CA THR A 125 -2.93 10.84 -6.34
C THR A 125 -4.42 10.61 -6.08
N ARG A 126 -4.92 9.44 -6.45
CA ARG A 126 -6.31 9.06 -6.15
C ARG A 126 -6.61 9.09 -4.66
N ALA A 127 -5.75 8.51 -3.83
CA ALA A 127 -5.92 8.51 -2.38
C ALA A 127 -5.86 9.92 -1.79
N GLN A 128 -5.03 10.81 -2.34
CA GLN A 128 -4.98 12.22 -1.97
C GLN A 128 -6.29 12.94 -2.28
N PHE A 129 -6.84 12.77 -3.48
CA PHE A 129 -8.11 13.42 -3.86
C PHE A 129 -9.29 12.90 -3.04
N ILE A 130 -9.33 11.59 -2.71
CA ILE A 130 -10.34 11.04 -1.79
C ILE A 130 -10.26 11.71 -0.42
N ARG A 131 -9.04 11.89 0.11
CA ARG A 131 -8.84 12.54 1.41
C ARG A 131 -9.29 14.00 1.37
N GLN A 132 -8.83 14.76 0.39
CA GLN A 132 -9.22 16.17 0.21
C GLN A 132 -10.74 16.32 0.07
N ARG A 133 -11.40 15.47 -0.73
CA ARG A 133 -12.85 15.47 -0.86
C ARG A 133 -13.55 15.18 0.47
N THR A 134 -13.06 14.21 1.22
CA THR A 134 -13.62 13.87 2.53
C THR A 134 -13.46 15.02 3.53
N GLU A 135 -12.31 15.68 3.54
CA GLU A 135 -12.03 16.87 4.35
C GLU A 135 -12.98 18.02 3.99
N ALA A 136 -13.15 18.30 2.69
CA ALA A 136 -14.08 19.33 2.21
C ALA A 136 -15.53 19.03 2.58
N ILE A 137 -15.98 17.77 2.45
CA ILE A 137 -17.34 17.36 2.86
C ILE A 137 -17.54 17.54 4.37
N ASN A 138 -16.55 17.20 5.18
CA ASN A 138 -16.64 17.36 6.63
C ASN A 138 -16.63 18.83 7.03
N ALA A 139 -15.84 19.68 6.34
CA ALA A 139 -15.85 21.12 6.55
C ALA A 139 -17.21 21.72 6.21
N LEU A 140 -17.79 21.39 5.04
CA LEU A 140 -19.12 21.83 4.65
C LEU A 140 -20.18 21.47 5.70
N ARG A 141 -20.13 20.24 6.22
CA ARG A 141 -21.05 19.81 7.29
C ARG A 141 -20.87 20.62 8.57
N ALA A 142 -19.61 20.85 8.97
CA ALA A 142 -19.33 21.62 10.18
C ALA A 142 -19.82 23.06 10.05
N HIS A 143 -19.61 23.70 8.89
CA HIS A 143 -20.12 25.05 8.65
C HIS A 143 -21.65 25.14 8.73
N LEU A 144 -22.36 24.21 8.07
CA LEU A 144 -23.82 24.20 8.09
C LEU A 144 -24.39 23.78 9.44
N TYR A 145 -23.67 22.97 10.20
CA TYR A 145 -24.08 22.56 11.55
C TYR A 145 -24.17 23.73 12.54
N GLU A 146 -23.26 24.72 12.41
CA GLU A 146 -23.31 25.95 13.21
C GLU A 146 -24.60 26.79 12.98
N PHE A 147 -25.30 26.55 11.86
CA PHE A 147 -26.58 27.17 11.52
C PHE A 147 -27.77 26.21 11.68
N GLY A 148 -27.59 25.07 12.40
CA GLY A 148 -28.65 24.12 12.69
C GLY A 148 -28.98 23.12 11.58
N TYR A 149 -28.25 23.13 10.47
CA TYR A 149 -28.50 22.21 9.34
C TYR A 149 -27.71 20.92 9.50
N ILE A 150 -28.40 19.79 9.60
CA ILE A 150 -27.83 18.46 9.80
C ILE A 150 -28.11 17.56 8.60
N ALA A 151 -27.09 16.90 8.07
CA ALA A 151 -27.25 15.85 7.07
C ALA A 151 -26.50 14.57 7.47
N PRO A 152 -26.98 13.38 7.08
CA PRO A 152 -26.32 12.12 7.34
C PRO A 152 -24.88 12.06 6.78
N THR A 153 -24.06 11.16 7.34
CA THR A 153 -22.67 10.99 6.88
C THR A 153 -22.61 10.22 5.55
N GLY A 154 -21.72 10.62 4.64
CA GLY A 154 -21.47 9.96 3.35
C GLY A 154 -21.50 10.93 2.18
N VAL A 155 -20.79 10.57 1.11
CA VAL A 155 -20.70 11.37 -0.14
C VAL A 155 -22.08 11.53 -0.80
N GLN A 156 -22.95 10.52 -0.68
CA GLN A 156 -24.29 10.53 -1.24
C GLN A 156 -25.20 11.64 -0.71
N TYR A 157 -24.90 12.18 0.47
CA TYR A 157 -25.70 13.25 1.10
C TYR A 157 -25.18 14.66 0.80
N VAL A 158 -24.11 14.79 0.01
CA VAL A 158 -23.58 16.12 -0.39
C VAL A 158 -24.60 16.92 -1.17
N LYS A 159 -25.41 16.26 -2.02
CA LYS A 159 -26.52 16.91 -2.75
C LYS A 159 -27.52 17.57 -1.80
N GLN A 160 -27.84 16.93 -0.67
CA GLN A 160 -28.75 17.50 0.34
C GLN A 160 -28.12 18.75 0.97
N LEU A 161 -26.83 18.75 1.27
CA LEU A 161 -26.12 19.93 1.78
C LEU A 161 -26.07 21.06 0.75
N ALA A 162 -25.86 20.72 -0.53
CA ALA A 162 -25.89 21.69 -1.61
C ALA A 162 -27.27 22.36 -1.76
N LEU A 163 -28.35 21.60 -1.68
CA LEU A 163 -29.73 22.16 -1.73
C LEU A 163 -30.00 23.17 -0.62
N ILE A 164 -29.49 22.92 0.61
CA ILE A 164 -29.61 23.87 1.73
C ILE A 164 -28.87 25.19 1.43
N VAL A 165 -27.70 25.11 0.80
CA VAL A 165 -26.90 26.28 0.45
C VAL A 165 -27.52 27.08 -0.71
N GLU A 166 -28.18 26.41 -1.66
CA GLU A 166 -28.85 27.01 -2.81
C GLU A 166 -30.24 27.54 -2.50
N ASP A 167 -30.84 27.14 -1.39
CA ASP A 167 -32.18 27.57 -0.98
C ASP A 167 -32.13 29.02 -0.41
N ASP A 168 -32.57 29.98 -1.19
CA ASP A 168 -32.60 31.39 -0.80
C ASP A 168 -33.56 31.68 0.36
N SER A 169 -34.52 30.78 0.65
CA SER A 169 -35.43 30.88 1.81
C SER A 169 -34.77 30.41 3.14
N SER A 170 -33.57 29.80 3.08
CA SER A 170 -32.84 29.38 4.29
C SER A 170 -32.26 30.58 5.04
N ASP A 171 -32.21 30.50 6.37
CA ASP A 171 -31.64 31.54 7.27
C ASP A 171 -30.13 31.67 7.21
N LEU A 172 -29.48 31.12 6.18
CA LEU A 172 -28.03 31.17 6.04
C LEU A 172 -27.57 32.59 5.69
N PRO A 173 -26.63 33.20 6.46
CA PRO A 173 -26.03 34.47 6.09
C PRO A 173 -25.35 34.42 4.72
N SER A 174 -25.41 35.51 3.96
CA SER A 174 -24.86 35.58 2.61
C SER A 174 -23.39 35.19 2.52
N LEU A 175 -22.59 35.57 3.50
CA LEU A 175 -21.16 35.20 3.57
C LEU A 175 -20.96 33.69 3.78
N VAL A 176 -21.81 33.04 4.58
CA VAL A 176 -21.76 31.59 4.81
C VAL A 176 -22.15 30.86 3.54
N ARG A 177 -23.23 31.31 2.90
CA ARG A 177 -23.68 30.76 1.62
C ARG A 177 -22.60 30.86 0.56
N PHE A 178 -21.96 32.04 0.41
CA PHE A 178 -20.84 32.22 -0.50
C PHE A 178 -19.69 31.24 -0.21
N ALA A 179 -19.22 31.17 1.03
CA ALA A 179 -18.13 30.27 1.42
C ALA A 179 -18.49 28.77 1.20
N CYS A 180 -19.71 28.37 1.53
CA CYS A 180 -20.19 26.99 1.30
C CYS A 180 -20.27 26.65 -0.19
N ARG A 181 -20.66 27.57 -1.06
CA ARG A 181 -20.63 27.37 -2.54
C ARG A 181 -19.22 27.03 -3.02
N GLU A 182 -18.18 27.77 -2.58
CA GLU A 182 -16.78 27.49 -2.95
C GLU A 182 -16.36 26.07 -2.51
N VAL A 183 -16.77 25.63 -1.31
CA VAL A 183 -16.49 24.27 -0.83
C VAL A 183 -17.23 23.21 -1.66
N ILE A 184 -18.48 23.46 -2.06
CA ILE A 184 -19.26 22.56 -2.92
C ILE A 184 -18.62 22.44 -4.30
N ASP A 185 -18.16 23.54 -4.88
CA ASP A 185 -17.44 23.55 -6.15
C ASP A 185 -16.14 22.74 -6.06
N GLN A 186 -15.39 22.88 -4.99
CA GLN A 186 -14.20 22.07 -4.76
C GLN A 186 -14.51 20.58 -4.64
N ILE A 187 -15.59 20.20 -3.95
CA ILE A 187 -16.05 18.81 -3.85
C ILE A 187 -16.40 18.24 -5.22
N THR A 188 -17.10 19.04 -6.05
CA THR A 188 -17.48 18.69 -7.42
C THR A 188 -16.26 18.44 -8.28
N ARG A 189 -15.31 19.38 -8.32
CA ARG A 189 -14.04 19.24 -9.07
C ARG A 189 -13.22 18.02 -8.64
N LEU A 190 -13.16 17.77 -7.33
CA LEU A 190 -12.45 16.56 -6.83
C LEU A 190 -13.17 15.27 -7.24
N THR A 191 -14.52 15.29 -7.29
CA THR A 191 -15.31 14.12 -7.71
C THR A 191 -15.12 13.82 -9.20
N GLU A 192 -15.08 14.83 -10.06
CA GLU A 192 -14.80 14.69 -11.49
C GLU A 192 -13.38 14.16 -11.74
N ARG A 193 -12.38 14.72 -11.05
CA ARG A 193 -10.98 14.26 -11.15
C ARG A 193 -10.83 12.82 -10.68
N LEU A 194 -11.53 12.41 -9.64
CA LEU A 194 -11.56 11.01 -9.19
C LEU A 194 -12.16 10.09 -10.24
N ALA A 195 -13.24 10.51 -10.92
CA ALA A 195 -13.85 9.74 -12.00
C ALA A 195 -12.89 9.53 -13.19
N VAL A 196 -12.08 10.55 -13.53
CA VAL A 196 -11.02 10.45 -14.56
C VAL A 196 -9.98 9.42 -14.16
N LEU A 197 -9.47 9.46 -12.91
CA LEU A 197 -8.49 8.49 -12.42
C LEU A 197 -9.07 7.07 -12.35
N ASP A 198 -10.33 6.92 -11.95
CA ASP A 198 -11.00 5.61 -11.90
C ASP A 198 -11.23 5.02 -13.29
N LYS A 199 -11.53 5.86 -14.29
CA LYS A 199 -11.62 5.45 -15.70
C LYS A 199 -10.26 4.96 -16.21
N GLU A 200 -9.17 5.68 -15.91
CA GLU A 200 -7.82 5.28 -16.32
C GLU A 200 -7.38 3.97 -15.64
N ILE A 201 -7.64 3.80 -14.33
CA ILE A 201 -7.39 2.55 -13.62
C ILE A 201 -8.18 1.40 -14.26
N SER A 202 -9.44 1.62 -14.63
CA SER A 202 -10.27 0.61 -15.29
C SER A 202 -9.73 0.23 -16.67
N ARG A 203 -9.26 1.22 -17.43
CA ARG A 203 -8.63 1.02 -18.74
C ARG A 203 -7.37 0.17 -18.63
N LEU A 204 -6.45 0.54 -17.74
CA LEU A 204 -5.20 -0.18 -17.49
C LEU A 204 -5.48 -1.62 -17.01
N SER A 205 -6.39 -1.79 -16.07
CA SER A 205 -6.82 -3.12 -15.59
C SER A 205 -7.48 -3.99 -16.66
N GLY A 206 -8.03 -3.41 -17.71
CA GLY A 206 -8.59 -4.13 -18.85
C GLY A 206 -7.55 -4.59 -19.86
N GLN A 207 -6.40 -3.93 -19.92
CA GLN A 207 -5.32 -4.24 -20.87
C GLN A 207 -4.42 -5.38 -20.37
N GLY A 208 -4.13 -5.44 -19.07
CA GLY A 208 -3.28 -6.47 -18.48
C GLY A 208 -3.98 -7.83 -18.37
N GLU A 209 -3.32 -8.88 -18.85
CA GLU A 209 -3.84 -10.25 -18.72
C GLU A 209 -3.97 -10.66 -17.25
N THR A 210 -2.97 -10.35 -16.44
CA THR A 210 -2.96 -10.62 -15.01
C THR A 210 -4.12 -9.92 -14.30
N ALA A 211 -4.34 -8.62 -14.57
CA ALA A 211 -5.46 -7.89 -13.97
C ALA A 211 -6.80 -8.46 -14.40
N ARG A 212 -6.98 -8.83 -15.67
CA ARG A 212 -8.20 -9.50 -16.17
C ARG A 212 -8.46 -10.79 -15.42
N ARG A 213 -7.44 -11.63 -15.26
CA ARG A 213 -7.51 -12.88 -14.52
C ARG A 213 -7.89 -12.66 -13.06
N LEU A 214 -7.25 -11.73 -12.37
CA LEU A 214 -7.56 -11.41 -10.97
C LEU A 214 -9.03 -10.97 -10.76
N ARG A 215 -9.61 -10.28 -11.74
CA ARG A 215 -11.00 -9.79 -11.70
C ARG A 215 -12.05 -10.90 -11.80
N THR A 216 -11.68 -12.12 -12.13
CA THR A 216 -12.60 -13.27 -12.06
C THR A 216 -12.95 -13.65 -10.63
N MET A 217 -12.15 -13.23 -9.64
CA MET A 217 -12.44 -13.47 -8.22
C MET A 217 -13.52 -12.51 -7.70
N PRO A 218 -14.63 -13.03 -7.10
CA PRO A 218 -15.64 -12.19 -6.48
C PRO A 218 -15.06 -11.21 -5.45
N GLY A 219 -15.41 -9.93 -5.56
CA GLY A 219 -14.89 -8.85 -4.71
C GLY A 219 -13.58 -8.23 -5.19
N VAL A 220 -13.00 -8.70 -6.30
CA VAL A 220 -11.84 -8.10 -6.93
C VAL A 220 -12.26 -7.31 -8.16
N GLY A 221 -12.36 -5.99 -8.02
CA GLY A 221 -12.65 -5.08 -9.12
C GLY A 221 -11.38 -4.55 -9.79
N PRO A 222 -11.53 -3.68 -10.82
CA PRO A 222 -10.40 -3.10 -11.57
C PRO A 222 -9.35 -2.44 -10.67
N ILE A 223 -9.80 -1.66 -9.68
CA ILE A 223 -8.91 -0.95 -8.74
C ILE A 223 -8.09 -1.94 -7.92
N THR A 224 -8.69 -3.03 -7.45
CA THR A 224 -7.99 -4.03 -6.63
C THR A 224 -7.00 -4.82 -7.48
N ALA A 225 -7.39 -5.23 -8.69
CA ALA A 225 -6.55 -5.98 -9.60
C ALA A 225 -5.29 -5.18 -9.99
N LEU A 226 -5.45 -3.94 -10.45
CA LEU A 226 -4.32 -3.08 -10.80
C LEU A 226 -3.45 -2.74 -9.57
N ALA A 227 -4.04 -2.58 -8.38
CA ALA A 227 -3.27 -2.35 -7.15
C ALA A 227 -2.37 -3.54 -6.80
N ILE A 228 -2.82 -4.77 -7.06
CA ILE A 228 -2.01 -5.97 -6.85
C ILE A 228 -0.81 -5.98 -7.82
N GLU A 229 -1.01 -5.73 -9.12
CA GLU A 229 0.07 -5.63 -10.10
C GLU A 229 1.07 -4.52 -9.75
N THR A 230 0.58 -3.40 -9.22
CA THR A 230 1.40 -2.22 -8.88
C THR A 230 2.22 -2.41 -7.61
N PHE A 231 1.67 -3.05 -6.59
CA PHE A 231 2.25 -3.03 -5.24
C PHE A 231 2.73 -4.39 -4.75
N ALA A 232 2.24 -5.49 -5.28
CA ALA A 232 2.69 -6.79 -4.85
C ALA A 232 4.10 -7.08 -5.40
N PRO A 233 5.00 -7.65 -4.59
CA PRO A 233 6.25 -8.21 -5.09
C PRO A 233 5.96 -9.47 -5.91
N VAL A 234 6.98 -10.02 -6.54
CA VAL A 234 6.88 -11.31 -7.23
C VAL A 234 6.42 -12.42 -6.28
N MET A 235 5.57 -13.33 -6.75
CA MET A 235 4.92 -14.32 -5.87
C MET A 235 5.87 -15.38 -5.32
N GLU A 236 7.01 -15.55 -5.94
CA GLU A 236 8.13 -16.42 -5.54
C GLU A 236 8.72 -16.01 -4.18
N ASN A 237 8.56 -14.77 -3.77
CA ASN A 237 8.95 -14.29 -2.44
C ASN A 237 8.10 -14.88 -1.30
N PHE A 238 7.01 -15.59 -1.64
CA PHE A 238 6.11 -16.20 -0.67
C PHE A 238 6.06 -17.71 -0.86
N ARG A 239 6.40 -18.45 0.18
CA ARG A 239 6.35 -19.92 0.15
C ARG A 239 4.91 -20.47 -0.06
N CYS A 240 3.93 -19.71 0.40
CA CYS A 240 2.51 -20.07 0.28
C CYS A 240 1.59 -18.86 0.42
N GLY A 241 0.32 -19.00 0.07
CA GLY A 241 -0.67 -17.92 0.17
C GLY A 241 -0.89 -17.40 1.61
N ARG A 242 -0.52 -18.17 2.66
CA ARG A 242 -0.56 -17.67 4.05
C ARG A 242 0.50 -16.60 4.28
N ASP A 243 1.68 -16.74 3.70
CA ASP A 243 2.77 -15.75 3.79
C ASP A 243 2.38 -14.45 3.08
N PHE A 244 1.73 -14.55 1.91
CA PHE A 244 1.17 -13.39 1.21
C PHE A 244 0.08 -12.68 2.03
N ALA A 245 -0.86 -13.43 2.62
CA ALA A 245 -1.88 -12.86 3.51
C ALA A 245 -1.26 -12.20 4.77
N ALA A 246 -0.17 -12.76 5.30
CA ALA A 246 0.60 -12.20 6.40
C ALA A 246 1.30 -10.91 5.98
N TRP A 247 1.92 -10.88 4.80
CA TRP A 247 2.52 -9.69 4.21
C TRP A 247 1.51 -8.55 3.99
N LEU A 248 0.26 -8.88 3.68
CA LEU A 248 -0.84 -7.93 3.62
C LEU A 248 -1.35 -7.48 5.01
N GLY A 249 -0.91 -8.16 6.08
CA GLY A 249 -1.36 -7.89 7.44
C GLY A 249 -2.80 -8.30 7.70
N LEU A 250 -3.30 -9.34 7.01
CA LEU A 250 -4.64 -9.91 7.18
C LEU A 250 -4.67 -11.09 8.16
N VAL A 251 -3.56 -11.35 8.86
CA VAL A 251 -3.45 -12.38 9.89
C VAL A 251 -3.58 -11.78 11.30
N PRO A 252 -3.97 -12.57 12.30
CA PRO A 252 -3.98 -12.10 13.69
C PRO A 252 -2.56 -11.77 14.19
N LEU A 253 -2.46 -10.78 15.08
CA LEU A 253 -1.27 -10.55 15.89
C LEU A 253 -1.06 -11.76 16.81
N GLN A 254 0.15 -12.27 16.85
CA GLN A 254 0.54 -13.28 17.83
C GLN A 254 1.08 -12.61 19.09
N ARG A 255 0.57 -13.03 20.25
CA ARG A 255 1.01 -12.63 21.57
C ARG A 255 1.29 -13.85 22.43
N SER A 256 1.84 -14.89 21.78
CA SER A 256 2.15 -16.17 22.42
C SER A 256 3.31 -15.99 23.40
N THR A 257 3.15 -16.51 24.60
CA THR A 257 4.18 -16.50 25.65
C THR A 257 4.09 -17.82 26.43
N GLY A 258 5.21 -18.37 26.88
CA GLY A 258 5.25 -19.58 27.69
C GLY A 258 4.52 -20.77 27.08
N GLY A 259 4.61 -20.97 25.76
CA GLY A 259 3.94 -22.08 25.04
C GLY A 259 2.44 -21.89 24.81
N LYS A 260 1.80 -20.86 25.39
CA LYS A 260 0.38 -20.56 25.17
C LYS A 260 0.19 -19.68 23.93
N GLN A 261 -0.57 -20.18 22.96
CA GLN A 261 -0.88 -19.43 21.74
C GLN A 261 -2.02 -18.43 22.01
N ILE A 262 -1.70 -17.14 22.01
CA ILE A 262 -2.67 -16.06 22.14
C ILE A 262 -2.74 -15.29 20.83
N LEU A 263 -3.90 -15.31 20.17
CA LEU A 263 -4.17 -14.58 18.95
C LEU A 263 -4.91 -13.27 19.28
N GLY A 264 -4.33 -12.14 18.84
CA GLY A 264 -4.90 -10.82 18.99
C GLY A 264 -5.75 -10.37 17.79
N LYS A 265 -5.98 -9.05 17.70
CA LYS A 265 -6.63 -8.40 16.56
C LYS A 265 -5.80 -8.58 15.28
N THR A 266 -6.40 -8.31 14.12
CA THR A 266 -5.69 -8.29 12.81
C THR A 266 -4.42 -7.44 12.90
N SER A 267 -3.30 -7.97 12.39
CA SER A 267 -1.96 -7.36 12.56
C SER A 267 -1.86 -5.97 11.95
N LYS A 268 -2.55 -5.75 10.83
CA LYS A 268 -2.49 -4.51 10.01
C LYS A 268 -1.06 -4.12 9.59
N MET A 269 -0.09 -4.99 9.77
CA MET A 269 1.29 -4.79 9.35
C MET A 269 1.41 -5.10 7.85
N GLY A 270 2.33 -4.41 7.15
CA GLY A 270 2.58 -4.64 5.71
C GLY A 270 1.71 -3.78 4.78
N GLN A 271 1.45 -4.27 3.56
CA GLN A 271 0.88 -3.44 2.48
C GLN A 271 -0.57 -3.01 2.77
N ARG A 272 -0.72 -1.72 3.04
CA ARG A 272 -1.99 -1.12 3.49
C ARG A 272 -3.02 -1.00 2.38
N ASP A 273 -2.56 -0.64 1.17
CA ASP A 273 -3.49 -0.30 0.07
C ASP A 273 -4.21 -1.54 -0.44
N ILE A 274 -3.49 -2.62 -0.73
CA ILE A 274 -4.09 -3.90 -1.14
C ILE A 274 -4.99 -4.44 -0.02
N ARG A 275 -4.53 -4.42 1.25
CA ARG A 275 -5.35 -4.88 2.38
C ARG A 275 -6.69 -4.14 2.46
N ARG A 276 -6.67 -2.80 2.35
CA ARG A 276 -7.90 -1.98 2.38
C ARG A 276 -8.84 -2.35 1.24
N LEU A 277 -8.33 -2.50 0.03
CA LEU A 277 -9.12 -2.84 -1.14
C LEU A 277 -9.73 -4.24 -1.03
N LEU A 278 -8.98 -5.23 -0.53
CA LEU A 278 -9.50 -6.58 -0.30
C LEU A 278 -10.58 -6.61 0.77
N ILE A 279 -10.45 -5.82 1.86
CA ILE A 279 -11.49 -5.73 2.88
C ILE A 279 -12.75 -5.08 2.29
N VAL A 280 -12.62 -4.03 1.48
CA VAL A 280 -13.77 -3.38 0.81
C VAL A 280 -14.45 -4.36 -0.15
N GLY A 281 -13.69 -5.09 -0.96
CA GLY A 281 -14.21 -6.11 -1.85
C GLY A 281 -14.91 -7.26 -1.11
N ALA A 282 -14.30 -7.72 -0.01
CA ALA A 282 -14.91 -8.73 0.86
C ALA A 282 -16.21 -8.23 1.50
N MET A 283 -16.27 -6.96 1.92
CA MET A 283 -17.50 -6.37 2.46
C MET A 283 -18.61 -6.31 1.41
N ALA A 284 -18.28 -6.02 0.15
CA ALA A 284 -19.27 -6.05 -0.94
C ALA A 284 -19.85 -7.47 -1.13
N VAL A 285 -18.99 -8.51 -1.12
CA VAL A 285 -19.42 -9.91 -1.20
C VAL A 285 -20.28 -10.31 -0.01
N VAL A 286 -19.87 -9.97 1.22
CA VAL A 286 -20.63 -10.21 2.46
C VAL A 286 -21.98 -9.46 2.45
N GLY A 287 -21.99 -8.21 1.99
CA GLY A 287 -23.21 -7.40 1.86
C GLY A 287 -24.18 -7.99 0.85
N TRP A 288 -23.68 -8.49 -0.29
CA TRP A 288 -24.49 -9.16 -1.29
C TRP A 288 -25.10 -10.47 -0.76
N ALA A 289 -24.26 -11.31 -0.12
CA ALA A 289 -24.69 -12.55 0.53
C ALA A 289 -25.70 -12.30 1.67
N GLY A 290 -25.59 -11.19 2.38
CA GLY A 290 -26.54 -10.82 3.43
C GLY A 290 -27.92 -10.38 2.91
N ARG A 291 -28.00 -9.90 1.65
CA ARG A 291 -29.26 -9.50 1.01
C ARG A 291 -29.95 -10.64 0.24
N ARG A 292 -29.18 -11.48 -0.42
CA ARG A 292 -29.69 -12.55 -1.32
C ARG A 292 -29.57 -13.94 -0.75
N GLY A 293 -29.00 -14.11 0.45
CA GLY A 293 -28.61 -15.36 1.02
C GLY A 293 -27.24 -15.82 0.54
N ALA A 294 -26.47 -16.45 1.40
CA ALA A 294 -25.28 -17.20 1.02
C ALA A 294 -25.69 -18.63 0.67
N ALA A 295 -25.12 -19.20 -0.39
CA ALA A 295 -25.42 -20.57 -0.77
C ALA A 295 -25.16 -21.51 0.43
N GLU A 296 -26.13 -22.38 0.71
CA GLU A 296 -26.06 -23.33 1.82
C GLU A 296 -24.83 -24.22 1.75
N GLY A 297 -24.31 -24.67 2.88
CA GLY A 297 -23.12 -25.49 2.95
C GLY A 297 -21.79 -24.77 2.74
N THR A 298 -21.81 -23.55 2.18
CA THR A 298 -20.58 -22.79 1.90
C THR A 298 -19.91 -22.30 3.19
N TRP A 299 -18.59 -22.09 3.12
CA TRP A 299 -17.82 -21.48 4.20
C TRP A 299 -18.39 -20.10 4.59
N LEU A 300 -18.85 -19.31 3.61
CA LEU A 300 -19.41 -17.97 3.84
C LEU A 300 -20.70 -18.04 4.65
N ALA A 301 -21.63 -18.95 4.29
CA ALA A 301 -22.86 -19.17 5.04
C ALA A 301 -22.58 -19.58 6.48
N LYS A 302 -21.67 -20.56 6.69
CA LYS A 302 -21.25 -21.02 8.03
C LYS A 302 -20.63 -19.91 8.88
N MET A 303 -19.89 -18.99 8.25
CA MET A 303 -19.28 -17.86 8.96
C MET A 303 -20.31 -16.78 9.31
N LEU A 304 -21.22 -16.45 8.40
CA LEU A 304 -22.26 -15.45 8.62
C LEU A 304 -23.24 -15.85 9.73
N ALA A 305 -23.50 -17.13 9.88
CA ALA A 305 -24.36 -17.67 10.95
C ALA A 305 -23.74 -17.51 12.36
N ARG A 306 -22.41 -17.39 12.48
CA ARG A 306 -21.70 -17.45 13.77
C ARG A 306 -20.95 -16.17 14.15
N LYS A 307 -20.66 -15.29 13.21
CA LYS A 307 -19.73 -14.19 13.43
C LYS A 307 -20.29 -12.87 12.87
N PRO A 308 -19.95 -11.71 13.50
CA PRO A 308 -20.32 -10.42 13.00
C PRO A 308 -19.79 -10.17 11.59
N ARG A 309 -20.56 -9.46 10.75
CA ARG A 309 -20.27 -9.22 9.33
C ARG A 309 -18.86 -8.67 9.07
N MET A 310 -18.38 -7.74 9.89
CA MET A 310 -17.04 -7.17 9.71
C MET A 310 -15.94 -8.22 9.94
N LEU A 311 -16.11 -9.11 10.91
CA LEU A 311 -15.15 -10.19 11.16
C LEU A 311 -15.15 -11.19 10.01
N VAL A 312 -16.33 -11.51 9.47
CA VAL A 312 -16.48 -12.37 8.26
C VAL A 312 -15.77 -11.71 7.07
N ALA A 313 -15.96 -10.41 6.85
CA ALA A 313 -15.30 -9.68 5.76
C ALA A 313 -13.76 -9.72 5.88
N ILE A 314 -13.20 -9.55 7.07
CA ILE A 314 -11.75 -9.65 7.28
C ILE A 314 -11.26 -11.08 7.02
N ALA A 315 -11.98 -12.09 7.49
CA ALA A 315 -11.65 -13.50 7.24
C ALA A 315 -11.76 -13.86 5.74
N LEU A 316 -12.77 -13.31 5.05
CA LEU A 316 -12.91 -13.46 3.61
C LEU A 316 -11.78 -12.76 2.86
N ALA A 317 -11.38 -11.55 3.24
CA ALA A 317 -10.24 -10.84 2.66
C ALA A 317 -8.94 -11.64 2.79
N ASN A 318 -8.73 -12.31 3.93
CA ASN A 318 -7.60 -13.25 4.10
C ASN A 318 -7.71 -14.44 3.13
N LYS A 319 -8.90 -15.03 2.99
CA LYS A 319 -9.13 -16.12 2.04
C LYS A 319 -8.92 -15.67 0.59
N MET A 320 -9.41 -14.47 0.23
CA MET A 320 -9.17 -13.85 -1.08
C MET A 320 -7.66 -13.66 -1.34
N ALA A 321 -6.92 -13.10 -0.39
CA ALA A 321 -5.47 -12.95 -0.53
C ALA A 321 -4.76 -14.27 -0.86
N ARG A 322 -5.13 -15.35 -0.17
CA ARG A 322 -4.57 -16.69 -0.43
C ARG A 322 -4.95 -17.23 -1.80
N GLY A 323 -6.19 -16.98 -2.25
CA GLY A 323 -6.65 -17.34 -3.59
C GLY A 323 -5.91 -16.55 -4.66
N LEU A 324 -5.74 -15.25 -4.49
CA LEU A 324 -5.00 -14.38 -5.39
C LEU A 324 -3.53 -14.82 -5.55
N TRP A 325 -2.87 -15.19 -4.44
CA TRP A 325 -1.53 -15.79 -4.51
C TRP A 325 -1.52 -17.04 -5.39
N ALA A 326 -2.48 -17.95 -5.21
CA ALA A 326 -2.56 -19.18 -6.01
C ALA A 326 -2.83 -18.89 -7.50
N MET A 327 -3.72 -17.94 -7.80
CA MET A 327 -4.01 -17.50 -9.17
C MET A 327 -2.78 -16.92 -9.86
N LEU A 328 -2.01 -16.09 -9.16
CA LEU A 328 -0.79 -15.48 -9.67
C LEU A 328 0.33 -16.50 -9.88
N THR A 329 0.52 -17.42 -8.93
CA THR A 329 1.57 -18.44 -9.00
C THR A 329 1.29 -19.48 -10.09
N LYS A 330 0.01 -19.86 -10.28
CA LYS A 330 -0.40 -20.89 -11.24
C LYS A 330 -0.82 -20.35 -12.60
N ASN A 331 -0.92 -19.02 -12.73
CA ASN A 331 -1.48 -18.36 -13.91
C ASN A 331 -2.90 -18.81 -14.28
N GLU A 332 -3.75 -19.08 -13.27
CA GLU A 332 -5.12 -19.58 -13.43
C GLU A 332 -6.16 -18.52 -13.05
N GLU A 333 -7.37 -18.64 -13.63
CA GLU A 333 -8.54 -17.89 -13.22
C GLU A 333 -9.08 -18.41 -11.88
N TYR A 334 -9.94 -17.62 -11.24
CA TYR A 334 -10.57 -18.01 -9.99
C TYR A 334 -11.50 -19.21 -10.21
N ARG A 335 -11.22 -20.30 -9.51
CA ARG A 335 -12.13 -21.46 -9.41
C ARG A 335 -12.94 -21.31 -8.14
N GLY A 336 -14.25 -21.09 -8.29
CA GLY A 336 -15.17 -21.09 -7.16
C GLY A 336 -15.13 -22.40 -6.38
N PRO A 337 -15.58 -22.43 -5.11
CA PRO A 337 -15.72 -23.69 -4.40
C PRO A 337 -16.68 -24.60 -5.18
N VAL A 338 -16.21 -25.80 -5.50
CA VAL A 338 -17.07 -26.84 -6.08
C VAL A 338 -18.16 -27.11 -5.05
N MET A 339 -19.41 -26.90 -5.43
CA MET A 339 -20.54 -27.38 -4.65
C MET A 339 -20.52 -28.89 -4.77
N VAL A 340 -20.02 -29.58 -3.75
CA VAL A 340 -20.21 -31.02 -3.63
C VAL A 340 -21.70 -31.19 -3.32
N GLY A 341 -22.44 -31.73 -4.32
CA GLY A 341 -23.84 -32.08 -4.21
C GLY A 341 -24.06 -33.17 -3.16
#